data_23741a13dbd456389f85aa32db706dbd
#
_entry.id   23741a13dbd456389f85aa32db706dbd
#
_cell.length_a   1.000
_cell.length_b   1.000
_cell.length_c   1.000
_cell.angle_alpha   90.00
_cell.angle_beta   90.00
_cell.angle_gamma   90.00
#
_symmetry.space_group_name_H-M   'P 1'
#
loop_
_entity.id
_entity.type
_entity.pdbx_description
1 polymer ?
#
loop_
_entity_poly.entity_id
_entity_poly.type
_entity_poly.pdbx_seq_one_letter_code
_entity_poly.pdbx_strand_id
1 'polypeptide(L)'
;VLQDLDLSPSIQEHRSANSWVGAYFGHAAIQATNPIMTQANPLTYINAACPPFLIFHGTMDMIVPFQQSVSLKTALDDATVDNTFVTVKGSNHGTDAFWSTQAKKIVHAFLEKHTKKAVTQPVTTI
;
A
#
# COMPACT_ATOMS: atom_id res chain seq x y z
N VAL A 1 7.79 -8.49 -1.60
CA VAL A 1 7.47 -7.85 -0.33
C VAL A 1 8.35 -8.36 0.80
N LEU A 2 8.43 -9.68 1.08
CA LEU A 2 9.34 -10.20 2.11
C LEU A 2 10.82 -10.01 1.73
N GLN A 3 11.13 -9.99 0.44
CA GLN A 3 12.48 -9.72 -0.08
C GLN A 3 12.89 -8.25 0.10
N ASP A 4 11.93 -7.34 0.17
CA ASP A 4 12.18 -5.90 0.25
C ASP A 4 12.51 -5.43 1.67
N LEU A 5 12.35 -6.27 2.68
CA LEU A 5 12.64 -5.93 4.09
C LEU A 5 14.12 -5.61 4.34
N ASP A 6 15.01 -6.05 3.44
CA ASP A 6 16.45 -5.79 3.55
C ASP A 6 16.92 -4.60 2.70
N LEU A 7 16.07 -4.03 1.84
CA LEU A 7 16.47 -3.04 0.84
C LEU A 7 16.31 -1.59 1.30
N SER A 8 15.73 -1.38 2.47
CA SER A 8 15.46 -0.04 2.98
C SER A 8 15.95 0.09 4.42
N PRO A 9 16.50 1.23 4.82
CA PRO A 9 16.96 1.47 6.18
C PRO A 9 15.75 1.59 7.12
N SER A 10 15.18 0.45 7.50
CA SER A 10 14.21 0.39 8.59
C SER A 10 14.94 0.09 9.89
N ILE A 11 14.63 0.85 10.94
CA ILE A 11 15.09 0.56 12.31
C ILE A 11 14.25 -0.54 12.95
N GLN A 12 13.12 -0.88 12.35
CA GLN A 12 12.23 -1.91 12.85
C GLN A 12 12.64 -3.28 12.29
N GLU A 13 12.98 -4.19 13.17
CA GLU A 13 13.23 -5.57 12.79
C GLU A 13 11.89 -6.27 12.48
N HIS A 14 11.75 -6.89 11.31
CA HIS A 14 10.52 -7.50 10.82
C HIS A 14 10.57 -9.01 10.63
N ARG A 15 11.75 -9.63 10.72
CA ARG A 15 11.96 -11.03 10.31
C ARG A 15 11.95 -12.03 11.45
N SER A 16 12.31 -11.61 12.66
CA SER A 16 12.37 -12.54 13.79
C SER A 16 10.98 -12.98 14.26
N ALA A 17 10.94 -14.09 14.97
CA ALA A 17 9.73 -14.58 15.62
C ALA A 17 9.16 -13.58 16.65
N ASN A 18 9.99 -12.71 17.21
CA ASN A 18 9.60 -11.69 18.20
C ASN A 18 9.26 -10.34 17.58
N SER A 19 9.41 -10.17 16.28
CA SER A 19 8.95 -8.96 15.58
C SER A 19 7.43 -8.89 15.57
N TRP A 20 6.88 -7.71 15.31
CA TRP A 20 5.42 -7.57 15.17
C TRP A 20 4.86 -8.44 14.04
N VAL A 21 5.60 -8.55 12.93
CA VAL A 21 5.22 -9.43 11.82
C VAL A 21 5.32 -10.90 12.24
N GLY A 22 6.40 -11.29 12.94
CA GLY A 22 6.56 -12.64 13.49
C GLY A 22 5.45 -13.00 14.48
N ALA A 23 5.07 -12.07 15.37
CA ALA A 23 3.97 -12.25 16.32
C ALA A 23 2.62 -12.45 15.60
N TYR A 24 2.36 -11.70 14.52
CA TYR A 24 1.17 -11.89 13.69
C TYR A 24 1.07 -13.31 13.10
N PHE A 25 2.20 -13.92 12.77
CA PHE A 25 2.30 -15.30 12.26
C PHE A 25 2.53 -16.35 13.36
N GLY A 26 2.12 -16.10 14.60
CA GLY A 26 2.21 -17.03 15.71
C GLY A 26 3.64 -17.22 16.24
N HIS A 27 4.42 -16.14 16.27
CA HIS A 27 5.83 -16.14 16.66
C HIS A 27 6.72 -17.03 15.79
N ALA A 28 6.42 -17.11 14.51
CA ALA A 28 7.27 -17.78 13.52
C ALA A 28 8.24 -16.78 12.87
N ALA A 29 9.46 -17.22 12.63
CA ALA A 29 10.41 -16.44 11.83
C ALA A 29 9.90 -16.30 10.39
N ILE A 30 10.03 -15.09 9.84
CA ILE A 30 9.55 -14.76 8.50
C ILE A 30 10.44 -15.43 7.45
N GLN A 31 9.85 -16.31 6.67
CA GLN A 31 10.53 -17.04 5.58
C GLN A 31 9.66 -17.00 4.32
N ALA A 32 10.27 -16.63 3.20
CA ALA A 32 9.58 -16.53 1.91
C ALA A 32 8.93 -17.86 1.45
N THR A 33 9.43 -18.99 1.94
CA THR A 33 8.90 -20.33 1.63
C THR A 33 7.70 -20.75 2.48
N ASN A 34 7.33 -19.96 3.49
CA ASN A 34 6.17 -20.30 4.33
C ASN A 34 4.85 -20.02 3.58
N PRO A 35 4.01 -21.02 3.33
CA PRO A 35 2.75 -20.86 2.58
C PRO A 35 1.79 -19.83 3.20
N ILE A 36 1.73 -19.73 4.52
CA ILE A 36 0.88 -18.75 5.22
C ILE A 36 1.32 -17.32 4.90
N MET A 37 2.63 -17.07 4.83
CA MET A 37 3.18 -15.76 4.49
C MET A 37 2.92 -15.39 3.03
N THR A 38 2.97 -16.37 2.13
CA THR A 38 2.56 -16.17 0.74
C THR A 38 1.08 -15.81 0.63
N GLN A 39 0.22 -16.51 1.37
CA GLN A 39 -1.22 -16.22 1.41
C GLN A 39 -1.54 -14.86 2.03
N ALA A 40 -0.74 -14.39 2.98
CA ALA A 40 -0.90 -13.07 3.59
C ALA A 40 -0.29 -11.93 2.75
N ASN A 41 0.44 -12.25 1.69
CA ASN A 41 1.07 -11.24 0.84
C ASN A 41 0.08 -10.68 -0.18
N PRO A 42 -0.28 -9.37 -0.12
CA PRO A 42 -1.21 -8.74 -1.06
C PRO A 42 -0.80 -8.89 -2.53
N LEU A 43 0.50 -8.92 -2.83
CA LEU A 43 1.00 -9.05 -4.20
C LEU A 43 0.55 -10.36 -4.88
N THR A 44 0.27 -11.40 -4.09
CA THR A 44 -0.21 -12.70 -4.59
C THR A 44 -1.58 -12.59 -5.26
N TYR A 45 -2.37 -11.58 -4.91
CA TYR A 45 -3.76 -11.43 -5.36
C TYR A 45 -3.95 -10.34 -6.41
N ILE A 46 -2.88 -9.62 -6.78
CA ILE A 46 -2.97 -8.56 -7.77
C ILE A 46 -3.25 -9.17 -9.15
N ASN A 47 -4.30 -8.66 -9.79
CA ASN A 47 -4.71 -9.00 -11.15
C ASN A 47 -5.49 -7.83 -11.76
N ALA A 48 -5.78 -7.89 -13.04
CA ALA A 48 -6.45 -6.81 -13.79
C ALA A 48 -7.87 -6.44 -13.28
N ALA A 49 -8.48 -7.27 -12.42
CA ALA A 49 -9.79 -6.98 -11.83
C ALA A 49 -9.69 -6.22 -10.49
N CYS A 50 -8.49 -5.95 -10.01
CA CYS A 50 -8.30 -5.13 -8.80
C CYS A 50 -8.85 -3.72 -9.00
N PRO A 51 -9.42 -3.11 -7.95
CA PRO A 51 -9.86 -1.72 -8.00
C PRO A 51 -8.66 -0.77 -8.14
N PRO A 52 -8.88 0.50 -8.52
CA PRO A 52 -7.82 1.51 -8.52
C PRO A 52 -7.18 1.70 -7.15
N PHE A 53 -5.88 1.98 -7.14
CA PHE A 53 -5.08 2.18 -5.92
C PHE A 53 -4.54 3.61 -5.81
N LEU A 54 -4.63 4.18 -4.61
CA LEU A 54 -3.90 5.39 -4.23
C LEU A 54 -2.96 5.04 -3.07
N ILE A 55 -1.67 5.14 -3.30
CA ILE A 55 -0.61 4.75 -2.37
C ILE A 55 0.14 5.99 -1.93
N PHE A 56 0.33 6.19 -0.62
CA PHE A 56 1.20 7.21 -0.05
C PHE A 56 2.32 6.54 0.75
N HIS A 57 3.56 6.99 0.59
CA HIS A 57 4.68 6.52 1.41
C HIS A 57 5.71 7.61 1.64
N GLY A 58 6.20 7.71 2.87
CA GLY A 58 7.27 8.63 3.25
C GLY A 58 8.63 8.14 2.77
N THR A 59 9.42 9.01 2.13
CA THR A 59 10.73 8.60 1.61
C THR A 59 11.79 8.34 2.70
N MET A 60 11.49 8.71 3.94
CA MET A 60 12.33 8.48 5.12
C MET A 60 11.64 7.58 6.14
N ASP A 61 10.70 6.73 5.68
CA ASP A 61 9.99 5.81 6.56
C ASP A 61 10.95 4.80 7.17
N MET A 62 11.10 4.90 8.50
CA MET A 62 12.01 4.05 9.29
C MET A 62 11.29 2.83 9.91
N ILE A 63 9.99 2.70 9.69
CA ILE A 63 9.17 1.60 10.22
C ILE A 63 8.82 0.62 9.11
N VAL A 64 8.25 1.12 8.01
CA VAL A 64 7.91 0.29 6.85
C VAL A 64 8.84 0.65 5.69
N PRO A 65 9.63 -0.29 5.18
CA PRO A 65 10.55 -0.03 4.08
C PRO A 65 9.82 0.56 2.86
N PHE A 66 10.33 1.68 2.34
CA PHE A 66 9.76 2.37 1.17
C PHE A 66 9.61 1.43 -0.04
N GLN A 67 10.53 0.48 -0.18
CA GLN A 67 10.52 -0.51 -1.26
C GLN A 67 9.25 -1.37 -1.28
N GLN A 68 8.55 -1.53 -0.15
CA GLN A 68 7.25 -2.24 -0.10
C GLN A 68 6.22 -1.59 -1.02
N SER A 69 6.12 -0.26 -1.01
CA SER A 69 5.21 0.47 -1.90
C SER A 69 5.68 0.51 -3.34
N VAL A 70 6.99 0.51 -3.57
CA VAL A 70 7.56 0.38 -4.93
C VAL A 70 7.18 -0.96 -5.53
N SER A 71 7.35 -2.06 -4.78
CA SER A 71 6.99 -3.41 -5.23
C SER A 71 5.49 -3.53 -5.49
N LEU A 72 4.65 -2.94 -4.62
CA LEU A 72 3.20 -2.91 -4.82
C LEU A 72 2.84 -2.16 -6.10
N LYS A 73 3.42 -0.96 -6.31
CA LYS A 73 3.21 -0.18 -7.53
C LYS A 73 3.60 -0.97 -8.78
N THR A 74 4.78 -1.59 -8.78
CA THR A 74 5.25 -2.39 -9.92
C THR A 74 4.27 -3.52 -10.24
N ALA A 75 3.81 -4.27 -9.24
CA ALA A 75 2.86 -5.35 -9.45
C ALA A 75 1.49 -4.85 -10.00
N LEU A 76 1.05 -3.68 -9.56
CA LEU A 76 -0.17 -3.05 -10.08
C LEU A 76 0.01 -2.60 -11.54
N ASP A 77 1.17 -2.02 -11.90
CA ASP A 77 1.50 -1.63 -13.26
C ASP A 77 1.54 -2.85 -14.19
N ASP A 78 2.21 -3.93 -13.78
CA ASP A 78 2.31 -5.18 -14.54
C ASP A 78 0.94 -5.82 -14.77
N ALA A 79 0.04 -5.68 -13.81
CA ALA A 79 -1.36 -6.13 -13.93
C ALA A 79 -2.28 -5.12 -14.62
N THR A 80 -1.76 -3.99 -15.11
CA THR A 80 -2.54 -2.89 -15.74
C THR A 80 -3.64 -2.31 -14.86
N VAL A 81 -3.45 -2.33 -13.54
CA VAL A 81 -4.36 -1.72 -12.58
C VAL A 81 -4.10 -0.22 -12.49
N ASP A 82 -5.15 0.60 -12.62
CA ASP A 82 -5.02 2.07 -12.45
C ASP A 82 -4.53 2.37 -11.03
N ASN A 83 -3.38 3.02 -10.93
CA ASN A 83 -2.80 3.34 -9.63
C ASN A 83 -2.08 4.69 -9.64
N THR A 84 -2.02 5.31 -8.47
CA THR A 84 -1.29 6.54 -8.22
C THR A 84 -0.40 6.34 -6.99
N PHE A 85 0.91 6.48 -7.17
CA PHE A 85 1.86 6.42 -6.06
C PHE A 85 2.40 7.81 -5.73
N VAL A 86 2.11 8.28 -4.54
CA VAL A 86 2.53 9.59 -4.01
C VAL A 86 3.64 9.39 -3.00
N THR A 87 4.83 9.89 -3.34
CA THR A 87 5.97 9.89 -2.43
C THR A 87 5.95 11.15 -1.57
N VAL A 88 5.95 11.01 -0.26
CA VAL A 88 5.99 12.13 0.68
C VAL A 88 7.43 12.39 1.08
N LYS A 89 8.08 13.32 0.37
CA LYS A 89 9.52 13.59 0.49
C LYS A 89 9.91 14.00 1.91
N GLY A 90 10.93 13.34 2.46
CA GLY A 90 11.48 13.62 3.79
C GLY A 90 10.58 13.17 4.96
N SER A 91 9.42 12.60 4.70
CA SER A 91 8.52 12.13 5.74
C SER A 91 8.89 10.74 6.25
N ASN A 92 8.72 10.55 7.55
CA ASN A 92 8.74 9.25 8.22
C ASN A 92 7.31 8.65 8.22
N HIS A 93 7.11 7.55 8.89
CA HIS A 93 5.85 6.82 8.99
C HIS A 93 4.73 7.67 9.61
N GLY A 94 3.64 7.88 8.87
CA GLY A 94 2.42 8.52 9.40
C GLY A 94 2.57 9.95 9.91
N THR A 95 3.54 10.73 9.42
CA THR A 95 3.72 12.14 9.82
C THR A 95 2.59 13.05 9.34
N ASP A 96 2.51 14.28 9.89
CA ASP A 96 1.49 15.28 9.55
C ASP A 96 1.44 15.64 8.06
N ALA A 97 2.56 15.43 7.34
CA ALA A 97 2.62 15.66 5.90
C ALA A 97 1.59 14.83 5.10
N PHE A 98 1.22 13.64 5.60
CA PHE A 98 0.18 12.79 5.00
C PHE A 98 -1.24 13.40 5.15
N TRP A 99 -1.42 14.30 6.08
CA TRP A 99 -2.69 14.98 6.38
C TRP A 99 -2.71 16.43 5.87
N SER A 100 -1.68 16.84 5.14
CA SER A 100 -1.58 18.18 4.57
C SER A 100 -2.74 18.49 3.62
N THR A 101 -2.99 19.77 3.40
CA THR A 101 -3.98 20.22 2.40
C THR A 101 -3.71 19.63 1.02
N GLN A 102 -2.43 19.50 0.64
CA GLN A 102 -2.05 18.91 -0.64
C GLN A 102 -2.39 17.41 -0.70
N ALA A 103 -2.07 16.65 0.34
CA ALA A 103 -2.41 15.22 0.40
C ALA A 103 -3.94 15.01 0.32
N LYS A 104 -4.71 15.80 1.08
CA LYS A 104 -6.19 15.76 1.04
C LYS A 104 -6.76 16.06 -0.35
N LYS A 105 -6.18 17.04 -1.07
CA LYS A 105 -6.59 17.34 -2.46
C LYS A 105 -6.36 16.15 -3.40
N ILE A 106 -5.21 15.45 -3.26
CA ILE A 106 -4.90 14.27 -4.07
C ILE A 106 -5.91 13.15 -3.77
N VAL A 107 -6.18 12.87 -2.49
CA VAL A 107 -7.18 11.87 -2.09
C VAL A 107 -8.56 12.22 -2.66
N HIS A 108 -9.00 13.47 -2.54
CA HIS A 108 -10.29 13.91 -3.04
C HIS A 108 -10.39 13.74 -4.56
N ALA A 109 -9.39 14.19 -5.30
CA ALA A 109 -9.36 14.06 -6.76
C ALA A 109 -9.38 12.59 -7.20
N PHE A 110 -8.64 11.71 -6.50
CA PHE A 110 -8.65 10.27 -6.77
C PHE A 110 -10.05 9.66 -6.52
N LEU A 111 -10.67 9.97 -5.39
CA LEU A 111 -12.01 9.50 -5.08
C LEU A 111 -13.04 10.02 -6.09
N GLU A 112 -12.98 11.29 -6.45
CA GLU A 112 -13.86 11.86 -7.49
C GLU A 112 -13.72 11.14 -8.83
N LYS A 113 -12.49 10.84 -9.25
CA LYS A 113 -12.21 10.11 -10.50
C LYS A 113 -12.86 8.73 -10.51
N HIS A 114 -12.83 8.01 -9.38
CA HIS A 114 -13.18 6.60 -9.33
C HIS A 114 -14.54 6.26 -8.70
N THR A 115 -15.18 7.22 -8.02
CA THR A 115 -16.48 7.01 -7.37
C THR A 115 -17.64 7.73 -8.06
N LYS A 116 -17.38 8.58 -9.05
CA LYS A 116 -18.47 9.17 -9.87
C LYS A 116 -19.16 8.06 -10.65
N LYS A 117 -20.09 7.35 -10.02
CA LYS A 117 -21.16 6.67 -10.74
C LYS A 117 -21.88 7.74 -11.57
N ALA A 118 -22.06 7.50 -12.86
CA ALA A 118 -22.97 8.30 -13.64
C ALA A 118 -24.27 8.41 -12.84
N VAL A 119 -24.67 9.63 -12.51
CA VAL A 119 -25.99 9.91 -11.95
C VAL A 119 -26.97 9.58 -13.08
N THR A 120 -27.38 8.34 -13.13
CA THR A 120 -28.39 7.86 -14.07
C THR A 120 -29.75 8.13 -13.44
N GLN A 121 -30.44 9.05 -14.07
CA GLN A 121 -31.86 9.28 -14.07
C GLN A 121 -32.43 10.22 -12.99
N PRO A 122 -33.09 11.29 -13.39
CA PRO A 122 -34.06 11.96 -12.52
C PRO A 122 -35.18 10.99 -12.21
N VAL A 123 -35.58 10.88 -10.94
CA VAL A 123 -36.81 10.23 -10.54
C VAL A 123 -37.95 11.03 -11.17
N THR A 124 -38.58 10.50 -12.19
CA THR A 124 -39.81 11.10 -12.73
C THR A 124 -40.96 10.70 -11.80
N THR A 125 -41.43 11.64 -11.00
CA THR A 125 -42.69 11.48 -10.25
C THR A 125 -43.84 11.80 -11.22
N ILE A 126 -44.75 10.86 -11.35
CA ILE A 126 -46.04 11.05 -12.05
C ILE A 126 -47.03 11.59 -11.03
#